data_7c589a69f22c78459a77292f18837924
#
_entry.id   7c589a69f22c78459a77292f18837924
#
_cell.length_a   1.000
_cell.length_b   1.000
_cell.length_c   1.000
_cell.angle_alpha   90.00
_cell.angle_beta   90.00
_cell.angle_gamma   90.00
#
_symmetry.space_group_name_H-M   'P 1'
#
loop_
_entity.id
_entity.type
_entity.pdbx_description
1 polymer ?
#
loop_
_entity_poly.entity_id
_entity_poly.type
_entity_poly.pdbx_seq_one_letter_code
_entity_poly.pdbx_strand_id
1 'polypeptide(L)'
;MPFGRARRVCAERRGYPPGTRLSDASFSAGLEGNISIKWLRRLGVSDKPFYTREETSKYTDLMTTTGKARIFTFTMEAKSVITFPSGEMNLPGPGFYEITGLAWSGRGKIVRVEISTDGGKSWSLAALQDPVVPISQTRFRFPSIWDGTPAIIQSRATDETGYTQPTHQQLFDERGPLESAPLFYHMNGIQSWAIAADGSVKNVHPT
;
A
#
# COMPACT_ATOMS: atom_id res chain seq x y z
N MET A 1 4.15 25.87 -16.13
CA MET A 1 4.59 24.76 -17.00
C MET A 1 3.35 23.96 -17.38
N PRO A 2 3.06 23.66 -18.65
CA PRO A 2 1.87 22.92 -19.02
C PRO A 2 2.07 21.46 -18.61
N PHE A 3 1.17 20.94 -17.79
CA PHE A 3 1.05 19.52 -17.49
C PHE A 3 0.88 18.76 -18.81
N GLY A 4 1.86 17.94 -19.15
CA GLY A 4 1.76 17.04 -20.27
C GLY A 4 0.52 16.14 -20.08
N ARG A 5 -0.35 16.13 -21.08
CA ARG A 5 -1.54 15.27 -21.07
C ARG A 5 -1.09 13.81 -20.96
N ALA A 6 -1.32 13.20 -19.79
CA ALA A 6 -1.10 11.77 -19.63
C ALA A 6 -2.02 11.02 -20.59
N ARG A 7 -1.44 10.34 -21.56
CA ARG A 7 -2.19 9.43 -22.45
C ARG A 7 -2.56 8.19 -21.64
N ARG A 8 -3.83 7.89 -21.54
CA ARG A 8 -4.32 6.70 -20.88
C ARG A 8 -4.33 5.51 -21.84
N VAL A 9 -3.93 4.37 -21.34
CA VAL A 9 -3.87 3.13 -22.10
C VAL A 9 -4.91 2.17 -21.53
N CYS A 10 -5.78 1.63 -22.36
CA CYS A 10 -6.72 0.60 -22.00
C CYS A 10 -6.37 -0.72 -22.68
N ALA A 11 -6.43 -1.81 -21.94
CA ALA A 11 -6.20 -3.14 -22.47
C ALA A 11 -7.44 -4.02 -22.23
N GLU A 12 -7.93 -4.64 -23.29
CA GLU A 12 -9.13 -5.48 -23.26
C GLU A 12 -8.79 -6.95 -23.07
N ARG A 13 -9.51 -7.62 -22.15
CA ARG A 13 -9.44 -9.08 -21.93
C ARG A 13 -10.57 -9.79 -22.66
N ARG A 14 -10.26 -10.94 -23.26
CA ARG A 14 -11.28 -11.95 -23.63
C ARG A 14 -10.88 -13.32 -23.09
N GLY A 15 -11.89 -14.14 -22.76
CA GLY A 15 -11.67 -15.55 -22.46
C GLY A 15 -11.08 -16.28 -23.67
N TYR A 16 -10.03 -17.06 -23.46
CA TYR A 16 -9.41 -17.89 -24.50
C TYR A 16 -9.87 -19.33 -24.39
N PRO A 17 -10.00 -20.04 -25.53
CA PRO A 17 -10.19 -21.48 -25.52
C PRO A 17 -8.96 -22.19 -24.94
N PRO A 18 -9.13 -23.39 -24.36
CA PRO A 18 -8.02 -24.19 -23.84
C PRO A 18 -6.98 -24.47 -24.93
N GLY A 19 -5.70 -24.29 -24.61
CA GLY A 19 -4.60 -24.61 -25.53
C GLY A 19 -3.92 -23.43 -26.21
N THR A 20 -4.36 -22.19 -25.98
CA THR A 20 -3.69 -21.00 -26.54
C THR A 20 -2.42 -20.69 -25.78
N ARG A 21 -1.30 -20.58 -26.49
CA ARG A 21 0.01 -20.20 -25.91
C ARG A 21 -0.05 -18.82 -25.26
N LEU A 22 0.83 -18.60 -24.27
CA LEU A 22 1.03 -17.34 -23.57
C LEU A 22 1.03 -16.18 -24.55
N SER A 23 -0.01 -15.41 -24.46
CA SER A 23 -0.14 -14.16 -25.17
C SER A 23 0.51 -13.03 -24.37
N ASP A 24 0.77 -11.95 -25.03
CA ASP A 24 1.37 -10.75 -24.48
C ASP A 24 0.69 -10.31 -23.18
N ALA A 25 1.49 -9.85 -22.24
CA ALA A 25 1.04 -9.26 -21.00
C ALA A 25 1.58 -7.83 -20.92
N SER A 26 0.74 -6.92 -20.41
CA SER A 26 1.16 -5.59 -20.02
C SER A 26 1.33 -5.56 -18.51
N PHE A 27 2.52 -5.22 -18.05
CA PHE A 27 2.83 -4.98 -16.66
C PHE A 27 3.07 -3.50 -16.43
N SER A 28 2.39 -2.93 -15.43
CA SER A 28 2.50 -1.51 -15.09
C SER A 28 2.99 -1.38 -13.65
N ALA A 29 4.29 -1.09 -13.48
CA ALA A 29 4.87 -0.87 -12.17
C ALA A 29 4.24 0.33 -11.47
N GLY A 30 4.08 0.28 -10.15
CA GLY A 30 3.52 1.35 -9.35
C GLY A 30 2.01 1.53 -9.45
N LEU A 31 1.34 0.72 -10.29
CA LEU A 31 -0.11 0.72 -10.42
C LEU A 31 -0.70 -0.53 -9.76
N GLU A 32 -1.97 -0.46 -9.41
CA GLU A 32 -2.69 -1.60 -8.89
C GLU A 32 -2.73 -2.76 -9.90
N GLY A 33 -2.82 -3.99 -9.38
CA GLY A 33 -2.74 -5.20 -10.19
C GLY A 33 -3.80 -5.32 -11.29
N ASN A 34 -4.93 -4.64 -11.17
CA ASN A 34 -5.98 -4.60 -12.19
C ASN A 34 -5.52 -3.89 -13.48
N ILE A 35 -4.53 -3.01 -13.41
CA ILE A 35 -3.93 -2.32 -14.56
C ILE A 35 -2.93 -3.23 -15.29
N SER A 36 -2.42 -4.26 -14.63
CA SER A 36 -1.55 -5.26 -15.26
C SER A 36 -2.39 -6.32 -15.96
N ILE A 37 -2.39 -6.32 -17.29
CA ILE A 37 -3.28 -7.11 -18.13
C ILE A 37 -2.57 -8.34 -18.66
N LYS A 38 -3.13 -9.52 -18.40
CA LYS A 38 -2.76 -10.79 -19.03
C LYS A 38 -3.64 -11.04 -20.25
N TRP A 39 -3.12 -11.78 -21.23
CA TRP A 39 -3.82 -12.10 -22.47
C TRP A 39 -4.29 -10.83 -23.21
N LEU A 40 -3.35 -9.95 -23.41
CA LEU A 40 -3.57 -8.71 -24.13
C LEU A 40 -4.06 -9.01 -25.54
N ARG A 41 -5.20 -8.43 -25.91
CA ARG A 41 -5.78 -8.58 -27.23
C ARG A 41 -5.78 -7.27 -28.00
N ARG A 42 -6.06 -6.18 -27.31
CA ARG A 42 -6.20 -4.88 -27.91
C ARG A 42 -5.64 -3.81 -26.98
N LEU A 43 -4.89 -2.90 -27.54
CA LEU A 43 -4.37 -1.72 -26.85
C LEU A 43 -5.00 -0.48 -27.47
N GLY A 44 -5.71 0.30 -26.66
CA GLY A 44 -6.27 1.58 -27.05
C GLY A 44 -5.56 2.74 -26.35
N VAL A 45 -5.35 3.83 -27.05
CA VAL A 45 -4.79 5.07 -26.47
C VAL A 45 -5.82 6.18 -26.66
N SER A 46 -6.14 6.90 -25.57
CA SER A 46 -7.12 8.01 -25.60
C SER A 46 -6.65 9.15 -24.71
N ASP A 47 -7.13 10.35 -25.02
CA ASP A 47 -7.00 11.55 -24.17
C ASP A 47 -8.11 11.65 -23.11
N LYS A 48 -9.08 10.72 -23.15
CA LYS A 48 -10.19 10.61 -22.19
C LYS A 48 -10.10 9.31 -21.40
N PRO A 49 -10.65 9.26 -20.18
CA PRO A 49 -10.76 8.01 -19.43
C PRO A 49 -11.58 6.96 -20.18
N PHE A 50 -11.14 5.72 -20.14
CA PHE A 50 -11.97 4.60 -20.54
C PHE A 50 -12.82 4.18 -19.33
N TYR A 51 -14.14 4.23 -19.50
CA TYR A 51 -15.09 3.83 -18.47
C TYR A 51 -15.44 2.36 -18.67
N THR A 52 -14.49 1.46 -18.41
CA THR A 52 -14.77 0.03 -18.42
C THR A 52 -15.48 -0.38 -17.13
N ARG A 53 -16.02 -1.59 -17.09
CA ARG A 53 -16.68 -2.11 -15.89
C ARG A 53 -15.77 -2.08 -14.67
N GLU A 54 -14.52 -2.49 -14.82
CA GLU A 54 -13.58 -2.59 -13.69
C GLU A 54 -13.16 -1.20 -13.17
N GLU A 55 -13.07 -0.21 -14.05
CA GLU A 55 -12.67 1.15 -13.70
C GLU A 55 -13.81 1.99 -13.12
N THR A 56 -15.05 1.62 -13.36
CA THR A 56 -16.22 2.43 -12.93
C THR A 56 -16.99 1.81 -11.77
N SER A 57 -17.03 0.48 -11.67
CA SER A 57 -17.84 -0.22 -10.67
C SER A 57 -17.02 -0.94 -9.60
N LYS A 58 -15.71 -1.15 -9.82
CA LYS A 58 -14.86 -1.94 -8.93
C LYS A 58 -13.70 -1.15 -8.36
N TYR A 59 -12.73 -0.76 -9.16
CA TYR A 59 -11.49 -0.15 -8.70
C TYR A 59 -11.59 1.37 -8.55
N THR A 60 -12.57 1.79 -7.74
CA THR A 60 -12.80 3.19 -7.38
C THR A 60 -13.27 3.29 -5.95
N ASP A 61 -12.72 4.21 -5.19
CA ASP A 61 -13.16 4.51 -3.82
C ASP A 61 -14.11 5.72 -3.80
N LEU A 62 -15.07 5.71 -2.88
CA LEU A 62 -15.98 6.83 -2.70
C LEU A 62 -15.24 7.95 -1.95
N MET A 63 -15.38 9.17 -2.44
CA MET A 63 -14.90 10.35 -1.71
C MET A 63 -16.01 10.94 -0.86
N THR A 64 -15.90 10.81 0.45
CA THR A 64 -16.90 11.32 1.42
C THR A 64 -17.01 12.82 1.39
N THR A 65 -15.91 13.53 1.16
CA THR A 65 -15.87 15.01 1.09
C THR A 65 -16.73 15.59 -0.03
N THR A 66 -16.97 14.82 -1.09
CA THR A 66 -17.82 15.24 -2.22
C THR A 66 -19.18 14.57 -2.24
N GLY A 67 -19.39 13.57 -1.41
CA GLY A 67 -20.66 12.85 -1.25
C GLY A 67 -21.07 11.93 -2.39
N LYS A 68 -20.51 12.09 -3.60
CA LYS A 68 -20.90 11.32 -4.79
C LYS A 68 -19.76 11.02 -5.76
N ALA A 69 -18.62 11.70 -5.66
CA ALA A 69 -17.49 11.45 -6.55
C ALA A 69 -16.76 10.17 -6.13
N ARG A 70 -16.24 9.46 -7.12
CA ARG A 70 -15.36 8.31 -6.91
C ARG A 70 -13.96 8.64 -7.44
N ILE A 71 -12.94 8.26 -6.67
CA ILE A 71 -11.55 8.35 -7.08
C ILE A 71 -11.10 7.04 -7.73
N PHE A 72 -10.41 7.12 -8.86
CA PHE A 72 -9.73 5.97 -9.43
C PHE A 72 -8.49 5.62 -8.58
N THR A 73 -8.37 4.35 -8.20
CA THR A 73 -7.32 3.85 -7.32
C THR A 73 -6.14 3.24 -8.10
N PHE A 74 -5.84 3.73 -9.29
CA PHE A 74 -4.86 3.12 -10.19
C PHE A 74 -3.42 3.17 -9.68
N THR A 75 -3.02 4.29 -9.12
CA THR A 75 -1.66 4.48 -8.62
C THR A 75 -1.58 4.03 -7.17
N MET A 76 -0.66 3.12 -6.86
CA MET A 76 -0.41 2.71 -5.48
C MET A 76 0.20 3.89 -4.72
N GLU A 77 -0.45 4.32 -3.66
CA GLU A 77 0.05 5.34 -2.75
C GLU A 77 1.10 4.76 -1.81
N ALA A 78 1.86 5.64 -1.12
CA ALA A 78 2.88 5.18 -0.19
C ALA A 78 2.29 4.24 0.86
N LYS A 79 2.95 3.09 1.01
CA LYS A 79 2.62 2.07 2.00
C LYS A 79 3.88 1.43 2.55
N SER A 80 3.87 1.09 3.82
CA SER A 80 4.88 0.27 4.46
C SER A 80 4.24 -0.86 5.25
N VAL A 81 4.97 -1.95 5.40
CA VAL A 81 4.59 -3.08 6.24
C VAL A 81 5.81 -3.58 6.99
N ILE A 82 5.66 -3.86 8.27
CA ILE A 82 6.67 -4.54 9.08
C ILE A 82 6.59 -6.03 8.75
N THR A 83 7.71 -6.64 8.40
CA THR A 83 7.83 -8.07 8.09
C THR A 83 8.46 -8.86 9.22
N PHE A 84 9.14 -8.17 10.15
CA PHE A 84 9.65 -8.74 11.39
C PHE A 84 9.72 -7.67 12.49
N PRO A 85 9.21 -7.99 13.71
CA PRO A 85 8.29 -9.09 13.97
C PRO A 85 6.92 -8.84 13.37
N SER A 86 6.24 -9.91 12.96
CA SER A 86 4.91 -9.83 12.32
C SER A 86 4.00 -10.97 12.82
N GLY A 87 2.78 -11.01 12.31
CA GLY A 87 1.75 -11.94 12.80
C GLY A 87 2.19 -13.38 12.88
N GLU A 88 1.72 -14.06 13.93
CA GLU A 88 1.99 -15.46 14.29
C GLU A 88 3.44 -15.74 14.69
N MET A 89 4.31 -14.74 14.74
CA MET A 89 5.64 -14.89 15.32
C MET A 89 5.58 -14.82 16.85
N ASN A 90 6.60 -15.39 17.47
CA ASN A 90 6.80 -15.36 18.91
C ASN A 90 8.23 -14.91 19.22
N LEU A 91 8.38 -13.80 19.94
CA LEU A 91 9.66 -13.33 20.41
C LEU A 91 10.06 -14.15 21.65
N PRO A 92 11.28 -14.69 21.72
CA PRO A 92 11.68 -15.59 22.79
C PRO A 92 11.82 -14.92 24.16
N GLY A 93 11.85 -13.59 24.24
CA GLY A 93 11.94 -12.82 25.47
C GLY A 93 12.42 -11.40 25.26
N PRO A 94 12.53 -10.60 26.32
CA PRO A 94 13.07 -9.24 26.25
C PRO A 94 14.47 -9.24 25.64
N GLY A 95 14.76 -8.21 24.84
CA GLY A 95 16.07 -8.09 24.21
C GLY A 95 16.09 -7.16 23.01
N PHE A 96 17.19 -7.25 22.28
CA PHE A 96 17.38 -6.49 21.04
C PHE A 96 16.72 -7.21 19.88
N TYR A 97 15.94 -6.45 19.11
CA TYR A 97 15.32 -6.88 17.87
C TYR A 97 15.49 -5.84 16.78
N GLU A 98 15.88 -6.26 15.59
CA GLU A 98 15.89 -5.38 14.44
C GLU A 98 14.51 -5.46 13.76
N ILE A 99 13.69 -4.43 13.91
CA ILE A 99 12.41 -4.31 13.19
C ILE A 99 12.74 -4.10 11.72
N THR A 100 12.22 -4.97 10.85
CA THR A 100 12.44 -4.89 9.40
C THR A 100 11.13 -4.85 8.64
N GLY A 101 11.17 -4.30 7.44
CA GLY A 101 9.99 -4.25 6.60
C GLY A 101 10.25 -3.77 5.19
N LEU A 102 9.16 -3.60 4.47
CA LEU A 102 9.12 -3.15 3.09
C LEU A 102 8.24 -1.90 2.97
N ALA A 103 8.68 -0.96 2.14
CA ALA A 103 7.91 0.23 1.80
C ALA A 103 7.94 0.46 0.29
N TRP A 104 6.87 0.99 -0.28
CA TRP A 104 6.75 1.27 -1.71
C TRP A 104 5.77 2.41 -1.96
N SER A 105 5.89 3.04 -3.13
CA SER A 105 4.90 3.97 -3.69
C SER A 105 4.92 3.86 -5.22
N GLY A 106 3.77 3.96 -5.84
CA GLY A 106 3.63 4.09 -7.29
C GLY A 106 3.90 5.52 -7.79
N ARG A 107 4.11 6.48 -6.87
CA ARG A 107 4.36 7.89 -7.19
C ARG A 107 5.83 8.26 -7.25
N GLY A 108 6.73 7.31 -6.91
CA GLY A 108 8.16 7.53 -6.93
C GLY A 108 8.93 6.78 -5.87
N LYS A 109 10.01 7.37 -5.38
CA LYS A 109 10.87 6.80 -4.34
C LYS A 109 10.25 6.96 -2.96
N ILE A 110 10.50 5.98 -2.10
CA ILE A 110 10.35 6.17 -0.65
C ILE A 110 11.53 7.02 -0.17
N VAL A 111 11.22 8.12 0.48
CA VAL A 111 12.26 9.03 1.03
C VAL A 111 12.39 8.89 2.54
N ARG A 112 11.36 8.35 3.21
CA ARG A 112 11.35 8.18 4.65
C ARG A 112 10.45 7.04 5.07
N VAL A 113 10.90 6.26 6.06
CA VAL A 113 10.08 5.35 6.84
C VAL A 113 10.30 5.65 8.30
N GLU A 114 9.23 5.73 9.05
CA GLU A 114 9.26 5.96 10.50
C GLU A 114 8.59 4.78 11.20
N ILE A 115 9.15 4.42 12.35
CA ILE A 115 8.66 3.34 13.21
C ILE A 115 8.14 3.94 14.51
N SER A 116 7.02 3.46 14.96
CA SER A 116 6.51 3.64 16.32
C SER A 116 6.51 2.30 17.04
N THR A 117 6.88 2.29 18.31
CA THR A 117 6.80 1.13 19.21
C THR A 117 5.78 1.31 20.33
N ASP A 118 5.06 2.41 20.32
CA ASP A 118 4.12 2.85 21.35
C ASP A 118 2.69 3.12 20.84
N GLY A 119 2.34 2.52 19.68
CA GLY A 119 1.01 2.65 19.09
C GLY A 119 0.77 3.98 18.39
N GLY A 120 1.82 4.60 17.84
CA GLY A 120 1.73 5.83 17.06
C GLY A 120 1.87 7.13 17.85
N LYS A 121 2.20 7.05 19.15
CA LYS A 121 2.40 8.24 20.01
C LYS A 121 3.71 8.95 19.69
N SER A 122 4.76 8.19 19.43
CA SER A 122 6.06 8.70 18.99
C SER A 122 6.57 7.97 17.75
N TRP A 123 7.39 8.64 16.95
CA TRP A 123 7.91 8.12 15.70
C TRP A 123 9.39 8.37 15.59
N SER A 124 10.14 7.35 15.17
CA SER A 124 11.59 7.38 14.98
C SER A 124 11.95 6.94 13.56
N LEU A 125 13.00 7.57 13.00
CA LEU A 125 13.43 7.32 11.63
C LEU A 125 14.06 5.93 11.50
N ALA A 126 13.61 5.14 10.52
CA ALA A 126 14.23 3.88 10.14
C ALA A 126 15.30 4.09 9.06
N ALA A 127 16.30 3.23 9.04
CA ALA A 127 17.29 3.20 7.98
C ALA A 127 16.73 2.53 6.73
N LEU A 128 16.78 3.21 5.59
CA LEU A 128 16.45 2.63 4.29
C LEU A 128 17.67 1.87 3.74
N GLN A 129 17.41 0.74 3.09
CA GLN A 129 18.47 -0.05 2.45
C GLN A 129 18.65 0.38 1.00
N ASP A 130 19.83 0.83 0.66
CA ASP A 130 20.20 1.15 -0.72
C ASP A 130 20.28 -0.09 -1.63
N PRO A 131 20.02 0.06 -2.95
CA PRO A 131 19.56 1.29 -3.60
C PRO A 131 18.04 1.51 -3.41
N VAL A 132 17.65 2.76 -3.16
CA VAL A 132 16.24 3.17 -3.17
C VAL A 132 15.83 3.49 -4.59
N VAL A 133 15.04 2.63 -5.21
CA VAL A 133 14.62 2.73 -6.61
C VAL A 133 13.18 3.27 -6.69
N PRO A 134 12.87 4.20 -7.63
CA PRO A 134 11.51 4.68 -7.83
C PRO A 134 10.56 3.54 -8.19
N ILE A 135 9.31 3.64 -7.75
CA ILE A 135 8.23 2.70 -8.12
C ILE A 135 8.62 1.22 -7.81
N SER A 136 9.37 1.02 -6.74
CA SER A 136 9.87 -0.28 -6.31
C SER A 136 9.80 -0.44 -4.81
N GLN A 137 9.91 -1.67 -4.34
CA GLN A 137 9.97 -1.96 -2.92
C GLN A 137 11.34 -1.60 -2.35
N THR A 138 11.34 -0.86 -1.25
CA THR A 138 12.51 -0.47 -0.47
C THR A 138 12.47 -1.18 0.87
N ARG A 139 13.55 -1.81 1.27
CA ARG A 139 13.68 -2.40 2.60
C ARG A 139 14.04 -1.32 3.61
N PHE A 140 13.54 -1.47 4.83
CA PHE A 140 13.93 -0.64 5.95
C PHE A 140 14.29 -1.50 7.17
N ARG A 141 15.09 -0.91 8.07
CA ARG A 141 15.52 -1.51 9.32
C ARG A 141 15.48 -0.48 10.44
N PHE A 142 15.10 -0.95 11.62
CA PHE A 142 15.07 -0.11 12.82
C PHE A 142 15.50 -0.93 14.03
N PRO A 143 16.60 -0.54 14.72
CA PRO A 143 17.04 -1.20 15.95
C PRO A 143 16.06 -0.87 17.08
N SER A 144 15.61 -1.88 17.79
CA SER A 144 14.67 -1.73 18.90
C SER A 144 15.05 -2.63 20.07
N ILE A 145 14.84 -2.16 21.29
CA ILE A 145 14.94 -2.97 22.48
C ILE A 145 13.51 -3.15 23.01
N TRP A 146 13.10 -4.40 23.09
CA TRP A 146 11.82 -4.75 23.71
C TRP A 146 12.08 -5.21 25.15
N ASP A 147 11.38 -4.63 26.12
CA ASP A 147 11.56 -4.88 27.55
C ASP A 147 10.66 -5.99 28.12
N GLY A 148 9.85 -6.63 27.27
CA GLY A 148 8.88 -7.66 27.66
C GLY A 148 7.49 -7.12 28.00
N THR A 149 7.30 -5.80 27.96
CA THR A 149 5.97 -5.23 28.17
C THR A 149 5.15 -5.24 26.87
N PRO A 150 3.80 -5.31 26.97
CA PRO A 150 2.96 -5.21 25.78
C PRO A 150 3.24 -3.94 24.97
N ALA A 151 3.45 -4.09 23.67
CA ALA A 151 3.79 -3.00 22.76
C ALA A 151 2.96 -3.07 21.48
N ILE A 152 2.73 -1.93 20.84
CA ILE A 152 2.14 -1.85 19.51
C ILE A 152 3.16 -1.22 18.59
N ILE A 153 3.62 -1.99 17.60
CA ILE A 153 4.57 -1.50 16.60
C ILE A 153 3.86 -1.16 15.30
N GLN A 154 4.30 -0.08 14.69
CA GLN A 154 3.74 0.47 13.46
C GLN A 154 4.85 1.02 12.58
N SER A 155 4.61 1.03 11.26
CA SER A 155 5.46 1.76 10.31
C SER A 155 4.63 2.67 9.44
N ARG A 156 5.19 3.83 9.05
CA ARG A 156 4.63 4.71 8.04
C ARG A 156 5.68 5.16 7.05
N ALA A 157 5.32 5.17 5.77
CA ALA A 157 6.19 5.60 4.69
C ALA A 157 5.79 6.98 4.18
N THR A 158 6.80 7.74 3.73
CA THR A 158 6.62 8.98 2.97
C THR A 158 7.38 8.83 1.65
N ASP A 159 6.74 9.17 0.54
CA ASP A 159 7.34 9.17 -0.78
C ASP A 159 7.91 10.56 -1.17
N GLU A 160 8.60 10.62 -2.30
CA GLU A 160 9.23 11.85 -2.80
C GLU A 160 8.25 12.95 -3.20
N THR A 161 6.95 12.65 -3.33
CA THR A 161 5.91 13.67 -3.53
C THR A 161 5.48 14.34 -2.24
N GLY A 162 5.97 13.85 -1.10
CA GLY A 162 5.60 14.30 0.23
C GLY A 162 4.35 13.60 0.80
N TYR A 163 3.76 12.66 0.04
CA TYR A 163 2.63 11.90 0.54
C TYR A 163 3.07 10.93 1.63
N THR A 164 2.43 11.03 2.79
CA THR A 164 2.68 10.16 3.94
C THR A 164 1.52 9.18 4.10
N GLN A 165 1.85 7.93 4.35
CA GLN A 165 0.89 6.86 4.61
C GLN A 165 -0.07 7.25 5.75
N PRO A 166 -1.40 7.22 5.51
CA PRO A 166 -2.39 7.63 6.49
C PRO A 166 -2.60 6.58 7.58
N THR A 167 -3.13 6.99 8.72
CA THR A 167 -3.74 6.07 9.67
C THR A 167 -5.02 5.45 9.10
N HIS A 168 -5.50 4.36 9.68
CA HIS A 168 -6.81 3.80 9.32
C HIS A 168 -7.94 4.84 9.47
N GLN A 169 -7.93 5.60 10.56
CA GLN A 169 -8.94 6.62 10.80
C GLN A 169 -8.93 7.71 9.74
N GLN A 170 -7.75 8.24 9.39
CA GLN A 170 -7.63 9.23 8.32
C GLN A 170 -8.13 8.69 6.96
N LEU A 171 -7.83 7.42 6.67
CA LEU A 171 -8.31 6.78 5.46
C LEU A 171 -9.84 6.65 5.44
N PHE A 172 -10.44 6.28 6.59
CA PHE A 172 -11.90 6.21 6.72
C PHE A 172 -12.56 7.58 6.63
N ASP A 173 -11.98 8.59 7.22
CA ASP A 173 -12.52 9.96 7.17
C ASP A 173 -12.53 10.49 5.73
N GLU A 174 -11.50 10.14 4.94
CA GLU A 174 -11.38 10.57 3.54
C GLU A 174 -12.26 9.75 2.59
N ARG A 175 -12.32 8.42 2.76
CA ARG A 175 -12.93 7.48 1.81
C ARG A 175 -14.20 6.81 2.31
N GLY A 176 -14.65 7.17 3.50
CA GLY A 176 -15.88 6.68 4.12
C GLY A 176 -15.72 5.44 4.99
N PRO A 177 -16.72 5.18 5.85
CA PRO A 177 -16.68 4.02 6.74
C PRO A 177 -16.79 2.72 5.94
N LEU A 178 -16.10 1.69 6.42
CA LEU A 178 -16.13 0.33 5.86
C LEU A 178 -17.54 -0.25 5.68
N GLU A 179 -18.49 0.22 6.48
CA GLU A 179 -19.88 -0.22 6.45
C GLU A 179 -20.62 0.14 5.16
N SER A 180 -20.22 1.23 4.50
CA SER A 180 -20.85 1.69 3.25
C SER A 180 -20.14 1.17 1.99
N ALA A 181 -18.91 0.69 2.12
CA ALA A 181 -18.16 0.05 1.07
C ALA A 181 -17.40 -1.14 1.68
N PRO A 182 -17.76 -2.38 1.38
CA PRO A 182 -17.20 -3.56 2.02
C PRO A 182 -15.69 -3.71 1.87
N LEU A 183 -15.07 -2.95 0.98
CA LEU A 183 -13.63 -2.98 0.74
C LEU A 183 -13.15 -1.65 0.15
N PHE A 184 -12.09 -1.08 0.73
CA PHE A 184 -11.26 -0.15 -0.03
C PHE A 184 -10.49 -0.92 -1.08
N TYR A 185 -10.54 -0.47 -2.32
CA TYR A 185 -9.74 -1.07 -3.38
C TYR A 185 -8.27 -0.76 -3.23
N HIS A 186 -7.96 0.36 -2.61
CA HIS A 186 -6.59 0.73 -2.26
C HIS A 186 -6.45 0.99 -0.76
N MET A 187 -6.13 -0.06 0.00
CA MET A 187 -5.91 0.01 1.43
C MET A 187 -4.42 0.26 1.72
N ASN A 188 -4.06 1.50 1.97
CA ASN A 188 -2.70 1.89 2.37
C ASN A 188 -2.60 2.37 3.83
N GLY A 189 -3.64 2.20 4.63
CA GLY A 189 -3.61 2.55 6.06
C GLY A 189 -2.47 1.87 6.82
N ILE A 190 -1.95 2.55 7.85
CA ILE A 190 -0.89 2.04 8.73
C ILE A 190 -1.34 0.72 9.37
N GLN A 191 -0.52 -0.32 9.20
CA GLN A 191 -0.75 -1.61 9.84
C GLN A 191 -0.08 -1.67 11.20
N SER A 192 -0.77 -2.27 12.16
CA SER A 192 -0.29 -2.40 13.54
C SER A 192 -0.09 -3.85 13.92
N TRP A 193 1.00 -4.13 14.62
CA TRP A 193 1.28 -5.40 15.25
C TRP A 193 1.35 -5.22 16.77
N ALA A 194 0.53 -5.94 17.51
CA ALA A 194 0.63 -6.01 18.98
C ALA A 194 1.58 -7.12 19.37
N ILE A 195 2.55 -6.79 20.20
CA ILE A 195 3.44 -7.74 20.88
C ILE A 195 2.90 -7.88 22.31
N ALA A 196 2.49 -9.07 22.69
CA ALA A 196 2.04 -9.35 24.04
C ALA A 196 3.22 -9.65 24.98
N ALA A 197 3.00 -9.66 26.29
CA ALA A 197 4.06 -9.91 27.27
C ALA A 197 4.70 -11.33 27.15
N ASP A 198 3.98 -12.27 26.55
CA ASP A 198 4.51 -13.62 26.26
C ASP A 198 5.33 -13.68 24.95
N GLY A 199 5.51 -12.55 24.27
CA GLY A 199 6.21 -12.43 22.99
C GLY A 199 5.37 -12.74 21.77
N SER A 200 4.12 -13.17 21.90
CA SER A 200 3.25 -13.44 20.76
C SER A 200 2.91 -12.15 20.01
N VAL A 201 2.93 -12.22 18.67
CA VAL A 201 2.67 -11.06 17.79
C VAL A 201 1.37 -11.28 17.03
N LYS A 202 0.46 -10.31 17.09
CA LYS A 202 -0.84 -10.37 16.42
C LYS A 202 -1.13 -9.09 15.64
N ASN A 203 -1.85 -9.25 14.53
CA ASN A 203 -2.40 -8.09 13.82
C ASN A 203 -3.50 -7.45 14.66
N VAL A 204 -3.46 -6.13 14.80
CA VAL A 204 -4.48 -5.37 15.52
C VAL A 204 -4.88 -4.14 14.70
N HIS A 205 -6.14 -3.77 14.83
CA HIS A 205 -6.63 -2.51 14.29
C HIS A 205 -6.79 -1.58 15.51
N PRO A 206 -5.98 -0.51 15.62
CA PRO A 206 -6.22 0.50 16.64
C PRO A 206 -7.60 1.12 16.39
N THR A 207 -8.41 1.11 17.40
CA THR A 207 -9.71 1.83 17.45
C THR A 207 -9.48 3.32 17.57
#